data_a310a4e19c4c9efee82cf46bcd96efbd
#
_entry.id   a310a4e19c4c9efee82cf46bcd96efbd
#
_cell.length_a   1.000
_cell.length_b   1.000
_cell.length_c   1.000
_cell.angle_alpha   90.00
_cell.angle_beta   90.00
_cell.angle_gamma   90.00
#
_symmetry.space_group_name_H-M   'P 1'
#
loop_
_entity.id
_entity.type
_entity.pdbx_description
1 polymer ?
#
loop_
_entity_poly.entity_id
_entity_poly.type
_entity_poly.pdbx_seq_one_letter_code
_entity_poly.pdbx_strand_id
1 'polypeptide(L)'
;METVSEQPKVWTRDSASGEKRDVWTALKRGLRGRCPRCGQGKLFRAFLKVADHCSVCGLDFTPHRADDLPAYLVIVIVGHIVVPTALLIETNYSPPVALQLAIYLPVTLVASLLLLQPVKGAVVGIQWALRMHGFDEKNPEP
;
A
#
# COMPACT_ATOMS: atom_id res chain seq x y z
N MET A 1 -51.36 -6.62 -18.46
CA MET A 1 -50.17 -7.47 -18.63
C MET A 1 -49.07 -6.57 -19.15
N GLU A 2 -48.30 -6.02 -18.25
CA GLU A 2 -47.12 -5.22 -18.63
C GLU A 2 -45.92 -6.18 -18.81
N THR A 3 -45.52 -6.33 -20.07
CA THR A 3 -44.28 -7.04 -20.39
C THR A 3 -43.09 -6.16 -20.00
N VAL A 4 -42.48 -6.43 -18.84
CA VAL A 4 -41.21 -5.90 -18.49
C VAL A 4 -40.21 -6.45 -19.50
N SER A 5 -39.84 -5.63 -20.48
CA SER A 5 -38.72 -5.91 -21.39
C SER A 5 -37.42 -5.81 -20.59
N GLU A 6 -37.00 -6.91 -20.06
CA GLU A 6 -35.67 -7.06 -19.44
C GLU A 6 -34.64 -6.95 -20.59
N GLN A 7 -34.13 -5.76 -20.80
CA GLN A 7 -33.02 -5.55 -21.73
C GLN A 7 -31.79 -6.27 -21.19
N PRO A 8 -31.14 -7.14 -21.98
CA PRO A 8 -29.90 -7.78 -21.57
C PRO A 8 -28.87 -6.68 -21.32
N LYS A 9 -28.33 -6.66 -20.09
CA LYS A 9 -27.19 -5.81 -19.72
C LYS A 9 -26.00 -6.20 -20.61
N VAL A 10 -25.87 -5.54 -21.74
CA VAL A 10 -24.68 -5.66 -22.58
C VAL A 10 -23.52 -5.07 -21.83
N TRP A 11 -22.62 -5.89 -21.33
CA TRP A 11 -21.34 -5.49 -20.79
C TRP A 11 -20.46 -4.99 -21.92
N THR A 12 -20.70 -3.77 -22.38
CA THR A 12 -19.75 -3.08 -23.25
C THR A 12 -18.60 -2.61 -22.38
N ARG A 13 -17.38 -3.00 -22.74
CA ARG A 13 -16.15 -2.55 -22.09
C ARG A 13 -15.97 -1.03 -22.10
N ASP A 14 -16.81 -0.32 -22.83
CA ASP A 14 -16.76 1.13 -23.00
C ASP A 14 -17.49 1.91 -21.90
N SER A 15 -18.20 1.24 -20.97
CA SER A 15 -18.82 1.88 -19.81
C SER A 15 -17.86 2.14 -18.66
N ALA A 16 -16.60 1.74 -18.78
CA ALA A 16 -15.53 2.03 -17.83
C ALA A 16 -14.82 3.35 -18.17
N SER A 17 -15.58 4.40 -18.49
CA SER A 17 -15.08 5.78 -18.49
C SER A 17 -15.01 6.32 -17.04
N GLY A 18 -14.63 5.45 -16.10
CA GLY A 18 -14.15 5.88 -14.81
C GLY A 18 -12.86 6.65 -15.03
N GLU A 19 -12.81 7.86 -14.55
CA GLU A 19 -11.63 8.72 -14.48
C GLU A 19 -10.37 7.87 -14.26
N LYS A 20 -9.37 7.98 -15.13
CA LYS A 20 -8.12 7.24 -15.04
C LYS A 20 -7.48 7.58 -13.70
N ARG A 21 -7.58 6.65 -12.73
CA ARG A 21 -6.91 6.80 -11.44
C ARG A 21 -5.41 6.75 -11.68
N ASP A 22 -4.71 7.83 -11.36
CA ASP A 22 -3.27 7.88 -11.52
C ASP A 22 -2.59 7.05 -10.41
N VAL A 23 -2.03 5.90 -10.81
CA VAL A 23 -1.32 4.97 -9.92
C VAL A 23 -0.17 5.67 -9.21
N TRP A 24 0.56 6.54 -9.91
CA TRP A 24 1.72 7.23 -9.35
C TRP A 24 1.35 8.22 -8.24
N THR A 25 0.29 8.98 -8.45
CA THR A 25 -0.25 9.90 -7.44
C THR A 25 -0.81 9.12 -6.24
N ALA A 26 -1.54 8.03 -6.50
CA ALA A 26 -2.07 7.16 -5.43
C ALA A 26 -0.95 6.51 -4.61
N LEU A 27 0.11 6.04 -5.26
CA LEU A 27 1.31 5.49 -4.61
C LEU A 27 1.96 6.52 -3.69
N LYS A 28 2.24 7.73 -4.18
CA LYS A 28 2.86 8.80 -3.39
C LYS A 28 2.01 9.21 -2.19
N ARG A 29 0.69 9.32 -2.38
CA ARG A 29 -0.24 9.64 -1.29
C ARG A 29 -0.29 8.52 -0.25
N GLY A 30 -0.34 7.26 -0.71
CA GLY A 30 -0.29 6.08 0.14
C GLY A 30 0.99 6.00 0.98
N LEU A 31 2.16 6.23 0.37
CA LEU A 31 3.46 6.29 1.07
C LEU A 31 3.47 7.33 2.20
N ARG A 32 2.76 8.44 2.01
CA ARG A 32 2.61 9.50 3.04
C ARG A 32 1.52 9.20 4.06
N GLY A 33 0.87 8.05 4.00
CA GLY A 33 -0.25 7.69 4.86
C GLY A 33 -1.50 8.53 4.65
N ARG A 34 -1.71 9.02 3.43
CA ARG A 34 -2.86 9.85 3.04
C ARG A 34 -3.80 9.10 2.11
N CYS A 35 -5.05 9.54 2.10
CA CYS A 35 -6.07 8.98 1.20
C CYS A 35 -5.62 9.06 -0.27
N PRO A 36 -5.66 7.96 -1.02
CA PRO A 36 -5.25 7.95 -2.42
C PRO A 36 -6.17 8.79 -3.31
N ARG A 37 -7.45 8.93 -2.96
CA ARG A 37 -8.44 9.70 -3.72
C ARG A 37 -8.28 11.21 -3.51
N CYS A 38 -8.44 11.71 -2.30
CA CYS A 38 -8.41 13.15 -2.01
C CYS A 38 -7.04 13.69 -1.59
N GLY A 39 -6.14 12.85 -1.09
CA GLY A 39 -4.81 13.24 -0.60
C GLY A 39 -4.80 14.04 0.71
N GLN A 40 -5.95 14.27 1.32
CA GLN A 40 -6.08 15.08 2.55
C GLN A 40 -6.39 14.24 3.77
N GLY A 41 -7.31 13.28 3.68
CA GLY A 41 -7.67 12.39 4.78
C GLY A 41 -6.53 11.45 5.16
N LYS A 42 -6.51 11.04 6.45
CA LYS A 42 -5.56 10.05 6.94
C LYS A 42 -5.97 8.65 6.52
N LEU A 43 -5.00 7.86 6.05
CA LEU A 43 -5.20 6.46 5.68
C LEU A 43 -5.20 5.53 6.90
N PHE A 44 -4.39 5.86 7.92
CA PHE A 44 -4.23 5.06 9.12
C PHE A 44 -4.88 5.73 10.33
N ARG A 45 -5.59 4.93 11.15
CA ARG A 45 -6.10 5.35 12.47
C ARG A 45 -5.14 5.02 13.61
N ALA A 46 -4.25 4.04 13.41
CA ALA A 46 -3.17 3.65 14.31
C ALA A 46 -1.98 3.19 13.47
N PHE A 47 -0.85 2.81 14.10
CA PHE A 47 0.43 2.54 13.42
C PHE A 47 0.30 1.71 12.13
N LEU A 48 -0.32 0.54 12.17
CA LEU A 48 -0.53 -0.32 10.98
C LEU A 48 -2.01 -0.57 10.67
N LYS A 49 -2.89 0.13 11.35
CA LYS A 49 -4.33 -0.06 11.26
C LYS A 49 -4.93 0.95 10.29
N VAL A 50 -5.34 0.48 9.12
CA VAL A 50 -6.02 1.29 8.12
C VAL A 50 -7.37 1.73 8.68
N ALA A 51 -7.76 2.98 8.43
CA ALA A 51 -9.10 3.49 8.77
C ALA A 51 -10.18 2.76 7.94
N ASP A 52 -11.39 2.71 8.44
CA ASP A 52 -12.49 2.06 7.70
C ASP A 52 -12.90 2.88 6.48
N HIS A 53 -12.86 4.20 6.61
CA HIS A 53 -13.16 5.14 5.53
C HIS A 53 -12.39 6.47 5.70
N CYS A 54 -12.29 7.22 4.62
CA CYS A 54 -11.65 8.52 4.65
C CYS A 54 -12.56 9.54 5.36
N SER A 55 -12.01 10.26 6.33
CA SER A 55 -12.74 11.31 7.07
C SER A 55 -13.08 12.55 6.22
N VAL A 56 -12.45 12.72 5.07
CA VAL A 56 -12.63 13.91 4.20
C VAL A 56 -13.52 13.61 3.00
N CYS A 57 -13.24 12.53 2.24
CA CYS A 57 -13.98 12.21 1.02
C CYS A 57 -14.89 10.98 1.13
N GLY A 58 -14.90 10.29 2.27
CA GLY A 58 -15.75 9.13 2.51
C GLY A 58 -15.34 7.84 1.78
N LEU A 59 -14.18 7.81 1.11
CA LEU A 59 -13.68 6.62 0.43
C LEU A 59 -13.59 5.44 1.41
N ASP A 60 -14.26 4.32 1.08
CA ASP A 60 -14.22 3.11 1.89
C ASP A 60 -12.90 2.35 1.66
N PHE A 61 -12.14 2.13 2.72
CA PHE A 61 -10.89 1.39 2.71
C PHE A 61 -11.06 -0.09 3.08
N THR A 62 -12.24 -0.52 3.49
CA THR A 62 -12.46 -1.91 3.94
C THR A 62 -12.12 -2.98 2.89
N PRO A 63 -12.18 -2.71 1.55
CA PRO A 63 -11.78 -3.71 0.56
C PRO A 63 -10.27 -3.96 0.49
N HIS A 64 -9.42 -3.15 1.15
CA HIS A 64 -7.97 -3.34 1.08
C HIS A 64 -7.56 -4.74 1.55
N ARG A 65 -6.63 -5.36 0.83
CA ARG A 65 -5.97 -6.60 1.21
C ARG A 65 -4.47 -6.40 1.23
N ALA A 66 -4.01 -5.77 2.30
CA ALA A 66 -2.60 -5.51 2.55
C ALA A 66 -2.15 -6.29 3.79
N ASP A 67 -2.41 -7.60 3.80
CA ASP A 67 -2.13 -8.47 4.94
C ASP A 67 -0.63 -8.68 5.11
N ASP A 68 -0.04 -9.62 4.37
CA ASP A 68 1.38 -9.99 4.50
C ASP A 68 2.29 -9.33 3.46
N LEU A 69 1.73 -8.84 2.35
CA LEU A 69 2.49 -8.25 1.26
C LEU A 69 3.40 -7.09 1.69
N PRO A 70 2.96 -6.14 2.53
CA PRO A 70 3.85 -5.09 3.03
C PRO A 70 5.05 -5.63 3.80
N ALA A 71 4.86 -6.67 4.61
CA ALA A 71 5.94 -7.30 5.37
C ALA A 71 7.00 -7.92 4.44
N TYR A 72 6.57 -8.65 3.40
CA TYR A 72 7.49 -9.21 2.40
C TYR A 72 8.26 -8.13 1.65
N LEU A 73 7.60 -7.05 1.25
CA LEU A 73 8.26 -5.93 0.58
C LEU A 73 9.31 -5.27 1.48
N VAL A 74 9.01 -5.08 2.76
CA VAL A 74 9.97 -4.51 3.73
C VAL A 74 11.15 -5.44 3.91
N ILE A 75 10.94 -6.75 4.07
CA ILE A 75 12.02 -7.74 4.18
C ILE A 75 12.94 -7.68 2.94
N VAL A 76 12.37 -7.62 1.75
CA VAL A 76 13.14 -7.52 0.50
C VAL A 76 13.95 -6.23 0.47
N ILE A 77 13.33 -5.08 0.74
CA ILE A 77 13.99 -3.77 0.69
C ILE A 77 15.11 -3.69 1.73
N VAL A 78 14.82 -3.98 2.98
CA VAL A 78 15.78 -3.88 4.08
C VAL A 78 16.89 -4.91 3.91
N GLY A 79 16.57 -6.14 3.52
CA GLY A 79 17.54 -7.20 3.26
C GLY A 79 18.53 -6.84 2.15
N HIS A 80 18.04 -6.28 1.03
CA HIS A 80 18.89 -5.84 -0.08
C HIS A 80 19.78 -4.64 0.23
N ILE A 81 19.48 -3.89 1.28
CA ILE A 81 20.32 -2.81 1.76
C ILE A 81 21.31 -3.33 2.81
N VAL A 82 20.80 -4.04 3.81
CA VAL A 82 21.59 -4.45 4.98
C VAL A 82 22.63 -5.52 4.61
N VAL A 83 22.24 -6.54 3.84
CA VAL A 83 23.14 -7.66 3.52
C VAL A 83 24.35 -7.23 2.70
N PRO A 84 24.21 -6.51 1.57
CA PRO A 84 25.38 -6.02 0.83
C PRO A 84 26.24 -5.07 1.65
N THR A 85 25.61 -4.19 2.46
CA THR A 85 26.36 -3.28 3.32
C THR A 85 27.20 -4.04 4.36
N ALA A 86 26.62 -5.06 4.98
CA ALA A 86 27.31 -5.91 5.94
C ALA A 86 28.48 -6.64 5.29
N LEU A 87 28.31 -7.20 4.09
CA LEU A 87 29.37 -7.89 3.34
C LEU A 87 30.50 -6.93 2.94
N LEU A 88 30.16 -5.72 2.49
CA LEU A 88 31.18 -4.70 2.16
C LEU A 88 32.01 -4.31 3.38
N ILE A 89 31.37 -4.15 4.54
CA ILE A 89 32.09 -3.81 5.78
C ILE A 89 32.93 -5.00 6.26
N GLU A 90 32.39 -6.21 6.17
CA GLU A 90 33.14 -7.43 6.54
C GLU A 90 34.40 -7.60 5.69
N THR A 91 34.27 -7.45 4.37
CA THR A 91 35.42 -7.66 3.46
C THR A 91 36.50 -6.60 3.57
N ASN A 92 36.17 -5.35 3.97
CA ASN A 92 37.11 -4.26 4.05
C ASN A 92 37.71 -4.05 5.46
N TYR A 93 36.95 -4.37 6.52
CA TYR A 93 37.33 -4.00 7.88
C TYR A 93 37.36 -5.19 8.85
N SER A 94 36.73 -6.31 8.50
CA SER A 94 36.64 -7.53 9.33
C SER A 94 36.36 -7.24 10.83
N PRO A 95 35.31 -6.49 11.15
CA PRO A 95 35.00 -6.15 12.53
C PRO A 95 34.54 -7.38 13.33
N PRO A 96 34.69 -7.40 14.66
CA PRO A 96 34.22 -8.52 15.48
C PRO A 96 32.71 -8.72 15.35
N VAL A 97 32.28 -9.98 15.29
CA VAL A 97 30.87 -10.36 15.10
C VAL A 97 29.94 -9.69 16.13
N ALA A 98 30.39 -9.57 17.37
CA ALA A 98 29.61 -8.93 18.42
C ALA A 98 29.27 -7.47 18.10
N LEU A 99 30.20 -6.72 17.53
CA LEU A 99 29.97 -5.34 17.10
C LEU A 99 29.00 -5.27 15.92
N GLN A 100 29.15 -6.17 14.95
CA GLN A 100 28.23 -6.25 13.81
C GLN A 100 26.79 -6.52 14.26
N LEU A 101 26.59 -7.51 15.11
CA LEU A 101 25.27 -7.83 15.64
C LEU A 101 24.67 -6.67 16.45
N ALA A 102 25.48 -6.00 17.27
CA ALA A 102 25.05 -4.87 18.08
C ALA A 102 24.58 -3.66 17.22
N ILE A 103 25.09 -3.52 16.00
CA ILE A 103 24.70 -2.45 15.07
C ILE A 103 23.58 -2.90 14.13
N TYR A 104 23.75 -4.04 13.44
CA TYR A 104 22.80 -4.44 12.39
C TYR A 104 21.46 -4.88 12.93
N LEU A 105 21.37 -5.52 14.11
CA LEU A 105 20.08 -5.93 14.66
C LEU A 105 19.16 -4.74 14.97
N PRO A 106 19.59 -3.73 15.75
CA PRO A 106 18.74 -2.58 16.01
C PRO A 106 18.46 -1.74 14.75
N VAL A 107 19.44 -1.56 13.87
CA VAL A 107 19.26 -0.83 12.61
C VAL A 107 18.22 -1.52 11.73
N THR A 108 18.33 -2.82 11.54
CA THR A 108 17.36 -3.59 10.75
C THR A 108 15.96 -3.54 11.36
N LEU A 109 15.84 -3.67 12.68
CA LEU A 109 14.55 -3.60 13.38
C LEU A 109 13.91 -2.22 13.20
N VAL A 110 14.63 -1.15 13.48
CA VAL A 110 14.13 0.22 13.35
C VAL A 110 13.76 0.55 11.91
N ALA A 111 14.63 0.21 10.95
CA ALA A 111 14.36 0.44 9.53
C ALA A 111 13.11 -0.32 9.07
N SER A 112 12.94 -1.56 9.49
CA SER A 112 11.75 -2.36 9.15
C SER A 112 10.47 -1.75 9.71
N LEU A 113 10.47 -1.35 10.98
CA LEU A 113 9.31 -0.72 11.61
C LEU A 113 8.94 0.62 10.96
N LEU A 114 9.93 1.44 10.61
CA LEU A 114 9.70 2.73 9.95
C LEU A 114 9.17 2.57 8.52
N LEU A 115 9.62 1.54 7.80
CA LEU A 115 9.19 1.28 6.42
C LEU A 115 7.83 0.58 6.33
N LEU A 116 7.42 -0.15 7.36
CA LEU A 116 6.23 -1.00 7.30
C LEU A 116 4.96 -0.19 7.06
N GLN A 117 4.80 0.95 7.73
CA GLN A 117 3.62 1.81 7.57
C GLN A 117 3.53 2.46 6.17
N PRO A 118 4.58 3.15 5.65
CA PRO A 118 4.51 3.73 4.32
C PRO A 118 4.36 2.68 3.22
N VAL A 119 5.02 1.53 3.33
CA VAL A 119 4.86 0.44 2.36
C VAL A 119 3.43 -0.10 2.37
N LYS A 120 2.83 -0.30 3.55
CA LYS A 120 1.41 -0.70 3.65
C LYS A 120 0.49 0.35 3.00
N GLY A 121 0.72 1.62 3.25
CA GLY A 121 -0.03 2.71 2.63
C GLY A 121 0.11 2.73 1.10
N ALA A 122 1.31 2.48 0.59
CA ALA A 122 1.56 2.37 -0.84
C ALA A 122 0.77 1.21 -1.48
N VAL A 123 0.76 0.05 -0.84
CA VAL A 123 0.00 -1.13 -1.30
C VAL A 123 -1.49 -0.81 -1.37
N VAL A 124 -2.07 -0.22 -0.34
CA VAL A 124 -3.48 0.21 -0.32
C VAL A 124 -3.76 1.21 -1.44
N GLY A 125 -2.88 2.18 -1.63
CA GLY A 125 -3.00 3.18 -2.71
C GLY A 125 -2.99 2.57 -4.11
N ILE A 126 -2.10 1.60 -4.35
CA ILE A 126 -2.04 0.86 -5.62
C ILE A 126 -3.30 0.02 -5.82
N GLN A 127 -3.77 -0.70 -4.80
CA GLN A 127 -4.99 -1.51 -4.88
C GLN A 127 -6.21 -0.66 -5.24
N TRP A 128 -6.32 0.54 -4.66
CA TRP A 128 -7.37 1.48 -5.02
C TRP A 128 -7.24 1.95 -6.48
N ALA A 129 -6.05 2.35 -6.92
CA ALA A 129 -5.81 2.86 -8.26
C ALA A 129 -6.06 1.82 -9.34
N LEU A 130 -5.71 0.55 -9.08
CA LEU A 130 -5.92 -0.59 -9.97
C LEU A 130 -7.30 -1.25 -9.80
N ARG A 131 -8.18 -0.68 -8.97
CA ARG A 131 -9.55 -1.18 -8.73
C ARG A 131 -9.59 -2.63 -8.25
N MET A 132 -8.61 -3.02 -7.43
CA MET A 132 -8.50 -4.39 -6.93
C MET A 132 -9.40 -4.65 -5.72
N HIS A 133 -9.76 -5.93 -5.50
CA HIS A 133 -10.43 -6.42 -4.30
C HIS A 133 -11.77 -5.73 -3.96
N GLY A 134 -12.52 -5.29 -4.96
CA GLY A 134 -13.84 -4.70 -4.75
C GLY A 134 -13.85 -3.21 -4.41
N PHE A 135 -12.76 -2.50 -4.62
CA PHE A 135 -12.73 -1.04 -4.45
C PHE A 135 -13.73 -0.30 -5.35
N ASP A 136 -14.09 -0.87 -6.50
CA ASP A 136 -15.12 -0.30 -7.37
C ASP A 136 -16.53 -0.60 -6.91
N GLU A 137 -16.78 -1.80 -6.37
CA GLU A 137 -18.10 -2.22 -5.91
C GLU A 137 -18.59 -1.39 -4.71
N LYS A 138 -17.69 -1.09 -3.78
CA LYS A 138 -18.00 -0.32 -2.56
C LYS A 138 -17.88 1.19 -2.74
N ASN A 139 -17.18 1.64 -3.77
CA ASN A 139 -16.99 3.05 -4.07
C ASN A 139 -17.38 3.33 -5.53
N PRO A 140 -18.68 3.17 -5.89
CA PRO A 140 -19.13 3.50 -7.25
C PRO A 140 -18.82 4.97 -7.52
N GLU A 141 -18.22 5.24 -8.66
CA GLU A 141 -18.05 6.61 -9.14
C GLU A 141 -19.43 7.22 -9.41
N PRO A 142 -19.67 8.48 -9.04
CA PRO A 142 -20.95 9.15 -9.29
C PRO A 142 -21.21 9.38 -10.76
#